data_412d36531f00ef187681220fb661a8ac
#
_entry.id   412d36531f00ef187681220fb661a8ac
#
_cell.length_a   1.000
_cell.length_b   1.000
_cell.length_c   1.000
_cell.angle_alpha   90.00
_cell.angle_beta   90.00
_cell.angle_gamma   90.00
#
_symmetry.space_group_name_H-M   'P 1'
#
loop_
_entity.id
_entity.type
_entity.pdbx_description
1 polymer ?
#
loop_
_entity_poly.entity_id
_entity_poly.type
_entity_poly.pdbx_seq_one_letter_code
_entity_poly.pdbx_strand_id
1 'polypeptide(L)'
;MMKVSDTLNHKNTIYIDFEGNKAGELFLLGFDRGEGYQVWVLHDDLRGWAAAKGFYFATPSDVLDLINQHQVIVAYSQAERTTLNHLAAVHGRPLSGHLKYLDARKLCVAWAKSCRKTQFDQLPDLGTTLAEKNRPRKKALIGMARLVGLDCWRGYGFGLVMKRIQQVRTGLIAKDGQYSKLTAHQKRQASKVITHNTFDIEAMRLLVETALSERPTLYKRYMSPLLT
;
A
#
# COMPACT_ATOMS: atom_id res chain seq x y z
N MET A 1 28.03 14.27 -6.77
CA MET A 1 26.97 13.87 -5.82
C MET A 1 25.73 13.55 -6.66
N MET A 2 25.35 12.29 -6.80
CA MET A 2 24.14 11.87 -7.53
C MET A 2 22.92 12.45 -6.79
N LYS A 3 22.09 13.24 -7.46
CA LYS A 3 20.85 13.76 -6.84
C LYS A 3 19.92 12.59 -6.58
N VAL A 4 19.19 12.61 -5.46
CA VAL A 4 18.22 11.55 -5.06
C VAL A 4 17.16 11.33 -6.13
N SER A 5 16.82 12.39 -6.89
CA SER A 5 15.96 12.32 -8.08
C SER A 5 16.43 11.33 -9.15
N ASP A 6 17.76 11.02 -9.18
CA ASP A 6 18.32 10.10 -10.16
C ASP A 6 18.27 8.64 -9.71
N THR A 7 17.96 8.39 -8.41
CA THR A 7 17.95 7.04 -7.82
C THR A 7 16.57 6.37 -7.93
N LEU A 8 15.51 7.14 -7.78
CA LEU A 8 14.12 6.72 -8.04
C LEU A 8 13.58 7.65 -9.14
N ASN A 9 13.74 7.25 -10.39
CA ASN A 9 13.09 7.95 -11.47
C ASN A 9 11.58 7.70 -11.36
N HIS A 10 10.82 8.74 -11.00
CA HIS A 10 9.36 8.66 -10.83
C HIS A 10 8.65 8.08 -12.07
N LYS A 11 9.20 8.28 -13.27
CA LYS A 11 8.63 7.71 -14.52
C LYS A 11 8.72 6.17 -14.58
N ASN A 12 9.65 5.56 -13.84
CA ASN A 12 9.91 4.12 -13.89
C ASN A 12 9.61 3.42 -12.55
N THR A 13 9.10 4.16 -11.58
CA THR A 13 8.82 3.65 -10.23
C THR A 13 7.33 3.74 -9.93
N ILE A 14 6.78 2.67 -9.37
CA ILE A 14 5.41 2.64 -8.86
C ILE A 14 5.40 2.22 -7.40
N TYR A 15 4.71 2.98 -6.56
CA TYR A 15 4.37 2.63 -5.19
C TYR A 15 3.05 1.91 -5.18
N ILE A 16 2.93 0.77 -4.49
CA ILE A 16 1.72 -0.04 -4.47
C ILE A 16 1.34 -0.48 -3.07
N ASP A 17 0.03 -0.63 -2.85
CA ASP A 17 -0.56 -1.21 -1.64
C ASP A 17 -1.85 -1.94 -1.99
N PHE A 18 -1.89 -3.26 -1.74
CA PHE A 18 -3.07 -4.10 -1.97
C PHE A 18 -3.91 -4.22 -0.71
N GLU A 19 -5.21 -4.04 -0.89
CA GLU A 19 -6.18 -4.41 0.13
C GLU A 19 -6.83 -5.74 -0.23
N GLY A 20 -6.56 -6.75 0.60
CA GLY A 20 -7.04 -8.11 0.40
C GLY A 20 -7.31 -8.84 1.71
N ASN A 21 -8.01 -9.97 1.65
CA ASN A 21 -8.26 -10.80 2.80
C ASN A 21 -7.26 -11.97 2.92
N LYS A 22 -7.34 -12.70 4.02
CA LYS A 22 -6.47 -13.87 4.26
C LYS A 22 -6.73 -15.05 3.31
N ALA A 23 -7.88 -15.07 2.64
CA ALA A 23 -8.21 -16.09 1.63
C ALA A 23 -7.63 -15.77 0.25
N GLY A 24 -6.92 -14.64 0.11
CA GLY A 24 -6.29 -14.23 -1.15
C GLY A 24 -7.21 -13.42 -2.07
N GLU A 25 -8.46 -13.10 -1.65
CA GLU A 25 -9.31 -12.19 -2.42
C GLU A 25 -8.74 -10.78 -2.36
N LEU A 26 -8.59 -10.14 -3.51
CA LEU A 26 -8.14 -8.76 -3.65
C LEU A 26 -9.33 -7.85 -3.89
N PHE A 27 -9.37 -6.72 -3.20
CA PHE A 27 -10.46 -5.76 -3.27
C PHE A 27 -10.05 -4.46 -3.92
N LEU A 28 -8.86 -3.95 -3.59
CA LEU A 28 -8.33 -2.70 -4.10
C LEU A 28 -6.83 -2.81 -4.37
N LEU A 29 -6.36 -2.00 -5.31
CA LEU A 29 -4.97 -1.64 -5.50
C LEU A 29 -4.87 -0.13 -5.42
N GLY A 30 -4.24 0.40 -4.38
CA GLY A 30 -3.76 1.78 -4.34
C GLY A 30 -2.38 1.88 -4.94
N PHE A 31 -2.12 2.93 -5.70
CA PHE A 31 -0.80 3.15 -6.27
C PHE A 31 -0.51 4.63 -6.55
N ASP A 32 0.79 4.95 -6.67
CA ASP A 32 1.30 6.24 -7.15
C ASP A 32 2.52 5.98 -8.06
N ARG A 33 2.47 6.54 -9.26
CA ARG A 33 3.54 6.49 -10.26
C ARG A 33 4.17 7.86 -10.53
N GLY A 34 4.07 8.77 -9.56
CA GLY A 34 4.58 10.14 -9.66
C GLY A 34 3.54 11.16 -10.10
N GLU A 35 2.31 10.74 -10.36
CA GLU A 35 1.18 11.58 -10.76
C GLU A 35 0.17 11.79 -9.62
N GLY A 36 0.48 11.31 -8.41
CA GLY A 36 -0.40 11.27 -7.25
C GLY A 36 -1.13 9.95 -7.09
N TYR A 37 -1.81 9.82 -5.95
CA TYR A 37 -2.53 8.62 -5.58
C TYR A 37 -3.64 8.29 -6.57
N GLN A 38 -3.70 7.02 -6.97
CA GLN A 38 -4.76 6.41 -7.76
C GLN A 38 -5.24 5.13 -7.08
N VAL A 39 -6.48 4.73 -7.36
CA VAL A 39 -7.05 3.48 -6.84
C VAL A 39 -7.78 2.73 -7.94
N TRP A 40 -7.54 1.42 -7.99
CA TRP A 40 -8.29 0.47 -8.80
C TRP A 40 -9.08 -0.46 -7.91
N VAL A 41 -10.32 -0.71 -8.29
CA VAL A 41 -11.21 -1.69 -7.65
C VAL A 41 -11.05 -3.03 -8.37
N LEU A 42 -10.80 -4.10 -7.62
CA LEU A 42 -10.43 -5.41 -8.17
C LEU A 42 -11.52 -6.48 -7.99
N HIS A 43 -12.50 -6.25 -7.12
CA HIS A 43 -13.51 -7.25 -6.78
C HIS A 43 -14.87 -6.93 -7.37
N ASP A 44 -15.51 -7.93 -8.00
CA ASP A 44 -16.80 -7.77 -8.71
C ASP A 44 -17.90 -7.17 -7.83
N ASP A 45 -18.03 -7.60 -6.59
CA ASP A 45 -19.04 -7.07 -5.66
C ASP A 45 -18.88 -5.56 -5.36
N LEU A 46 -17.75 -4.96 -5.73
CA LEU A 46 -17.46 -3.55 -5.54
C LEU A 46 -17.62 -2.71 -6.84
N ARG A 47 -18.03 -3.30 -7.96
CA ARG A 47 -18.22 -2.59 -9.25
C ARG A 47 -19.13 -1.39 -9.13
N GLY A 48 -20.23 -1.50 -8.38
CA GLY A 48 -21.15 -0.39 -8.17
C GLY A 48 -20.54 0.76 -7.40
N TRP A 49 -19.59 0.47 -6.49
CA TRP A 49 -18.81 1.51 -5.82
C TRP A 49 -17.82 2.17 -6.78
N ALA A 50 -17.10 1.37 -7.57
CA ALA A 50 -16.18 1.88 -8.59
C ALA A 50 -16.89 2.84 -9.53
N ALA A 51 -18.00 2.41 -10.14
CA ALA A 51 -18.79 3.21 -11.07
C ALA A 51 -19.30 4.52 -10.44
N ALA A 52 -19.82 4.46 -9.20
CA ALA A 52 -20.37 5.62 -8.51
C ALA A 52 -19.30 6.65 -8.10
N LYS A 53 -18.03 6.25 -8.04
CA LYS A 53 -16.89 7.12 -7.65
C LYS A 53 -15.95 7.45 -8.80
N GLY A 54 -16.20 6.94 -10.00
CA GLY A 54 -15.32 7.12 -11.14
C GLY A 54 -13.98 6.39 -10.99
N PHE A 55 -13.93 5.35 -10.13
CA PHE A 55 -12.74 4.50 -10.02
C PHE A 55 -12.67 3.51 -11.15
N TYR A 56 -11.47 3.21 -11.60
CA TYR A 56 -11.28 2.16 -12.59
C TYR A 56 -11.54 0.79 -11.94
N PHE A 57 -12.35 -0.03 -12.61
CA PHE A 57 -12.51 -1.43 -12.25
C PHE A 57 -11.53 -2.25 -13.06
N ALA A 58 -10.54 -2.82 -12.39
CA ALA A 58 -9.42 -3.51 -13.03
C ALA A 58 -9.54 -5.03 -12.88
N THR A 59 -9.12 -5.71 -13.92
CA THR A 59 -8.90 -7.16 -13.92
C THR A 59 -7.47 -7.48 -13.42
N PRO A 60 -7.18 -8.74 -13.03
CA PRO A 60 -5.81 -9.15 -12.74
C PRO A 60 -4.85 -8.89 -13.91
N SER A 61 -5.31 -9.00 -15.15
CA SER A 61 -4.50 -8.69 -16.34
C SER A 61 -4.14 -7.21 -16.40
N ASP A 62 -5.08 -6.30 -16.12
CA ASP A 62 -4.81 -4.86 -16.08
C ASP A 62 -3.77 -4.53 -15.01
N VAL A 63 -3.85 -5.18 -13.85
CA VAL A 63 -2.84 -5.01 -12.78
C VAL A 63 -1.46 -5.44 -13.27
N LEU A 64 -1.34 -6.61 -13.89
CA LEU A 64 -0.06 -7.10 -14.39
C LEU A 64 0.50 -6.22 -15.52
N ASP A 65 -0.37 -5.69 -16.39
CA ASP A 65 0.02 -4.75 -17.43
C ASP A 65 0.53 -3.43 -16.85
N LEU A 66 -0.16 -2.88 -15.83
CA LEU A 66 0.30 -1.70 -15.11
C LEU A 66 1.70 -1.94 -14.50
N ILE A 67 1.88 -3.05 -13.81
CA ILE A 67 3.14 -3.38 -13.14
C ILE A 67 4.28 -3.54 -14.16
N ASN A 68 4.03 -4.22 -15.28
CA ASN A 68 5.03 -4.45 -16.33
C ASN A 68 5.49 -3.19 -17.09
N GLN A 69 4.78 -2.07 -16.95
CA GLN A 69 5.18 -0.77 -17.50
C GLN A 69 6.30 -0.09 -16.68
N HIS A 70 6.63 -0.61 -15.50
CA HIS A 70 7.59 0.01 -14.59
C HIS A 70 8.88 -0.83 -14.48
N GLN A 71 9.92 -0.25 -13.88
CA GLN A 71 11.18 -0.94 -13.59
C GLN A 71 11.31 -1.27 -12.10
N VAL A 72 10.72 -0.44 -11.25
CA VAL A 72 10.82 -0.56 -9.80
C VAL A 72 9.44 -0.53 -9.17
N ILE A 73 9.16 -1.56 -8.39
CA ILE A 73 7.97 -1.64 -7.56
C ILE A 73 8.40 -1.39 -6.12
N VAL A 74 7.76 -0.43 -5.48
CA VAL A 74 7.96 -0.09 -4.08
C VAL A 74 6.72 -0.50 -3.29
N ALA A 75 6.90 -1.32 -2.28
CA ALA A 75 5.81 -1.69 -1.37
C ALA A 75 6.32 -1.85 0.07
N TYR A 76 5.41 -1.70 1.03
CA TYR A 76 5.81 -1.68 2.44
C TYR A 76 6.06 -3.06 3.02
N SER A 77 5.58 -4.12 2.39
CA SER A 77 5.76 -5.49 2.87
C SER A 77 6.05 -6.49 1.75
N GLN A 78 6.39 -7.72 2.13
CA GLN A 78 6.55 -8.81 1.15
C GLN A 78 5.20 -9.37 0.66
N ALA A 79 4.09 -8.97 1.28
CA ALA A 79 2.76 -9.44 0.88
C ALA A 79 2.43 -9.03 -0.56
N GLU A 80 2.75 -7.79 -0.94
CA GLU A 80 2.53 -7.27 -2.29
C GLU A 80 3.33 -8.05 -3.34
N ARG A 81 4.59 -8.39 -3.02
CA ARG A 81 5.41 -9.25 -3.88
C ARG A 81 4.80 -10.63 -4.07
N THR A 82 4.36 -11.25 -2.97
CA THR A 82 3.70 -12.57 -2.99
C THR A 82 2.41 -12.50 -3.81
N THR A 83 1.62 -11.45 -3.64
CA THR A 83 0.39 -11.20 -4.39
C THR A 83 0.66 -11.09 -5.89
N LEU A 84 1.65 -10.29 -6.30
CA LEU A 84 1.99 -10.12 -7.72
C LEU A 84 2.47 -11.43 -8.36
N ASN A 85 3.34 -12.18 -7.66
CA ASN A 85 3.80 -13.49 -8.16
C ASN A 85 2.64 -14.49 -8.27
N HIS A 86 1.71 -14.48 -7.32
CA HIS A 86 0.51 -15.31 -7.36
C HIS A 86 -0.40 -14.94 -8.54
N LEU A 87 -0.68 -13.64 -8.75
CA LEU A 87 -1.46 -13.15 -9.89
C LEU A 87 -0.82 -13.58 -11.21
N ALA A 88 0.48 -13.41 -11.36
CA ALA A 88 1.21 -13.80 -12.56
C ALA A 88 1.08 -15.31 -12.84
N ALA A 89 1.24 -16.14 -11.81
CA ALA A 89 1.15 -17.59 -11.94
C ALA A 89 -0.28 -18.05 -12.28
N VAL A 90 -1.29 -17.55 -11.58
CA VAL A 90 -2.70 -17.95 -11.78
C VAL A 90 -3.23 -17.55 -13.15
N HIS A 91 -2.82 -16.37 -13.65
CA HIS A 91 -3.30 -15.85 -14.92
C HIS A 91 -2.38 -16.19 -16.11
N GLY A 92 -1.29 -16.94 -15.89
CA GLY A 92 -0.35 -17.33 -16.95
C GLY A 92 0.33 -16.13 -17.64
N ARG A 93 0.40 -14.99 -16.96
CA ARG A 93 1.00 -13.75 -17.48
C ARG A 93 2.27 -13.43 -16.71
N PRO A 94 3.45 -13.66 -17.30
CA PRO A 94 4.70 -13.48 -16.59
C PRO A 94 4.94 -11.99 -16.26
N LEU A 95 5.49 -11.77 -15.08
CA LEU A 95 6.10 -10.49 -14.73
C LEU A 95 7.41 -10.33 -15.51
N SER A 96 7.70 -9.10 -15.95
CA SER A 96 8.91 -8.84 -16.72
C SER A 96 10.18 -9.11 -15.89
N GLY A 97 11.16 -9.79 -16.48
CA GLY A 97 12.42 -10.15 -15.81
C GLY A 97 13.29 -8.95 -15.40
N HIS A 98 13.01 -7.74 -15.93
CA HIS A 98 13.71 -6.53 -15.51
C HIS A 98 13.12 -5.88 -14.25
N LEU A 99 11.95 -6.30 -13.80
CA LEU A 99 11.29 -5.74 -12.63
C LEU A 99 12.10 -5.97 -11.35
N LYS A 100 12.24 -4.90 -10.60
CA LYS A 100 12.90 -4.91 -9.29
C LYS A 100 11.88 -4.55 -8.21
N TYR A 101 12.08 -5.12 -7.04
CA TYR A 101 11.26 -4.89 -5.87
C TYR A 101 12.06 -4.19 -4.78
N LEU A 102 11.56 -3.07 -4.29
CA LEU A 102 12.09 -2.36 -3.15
C LEU A 102 11.21 -2.61 -1.92
N ASP A 103 11.73 -3.37 -0.96
CA ASP A 103 11.11 -3.56 0.35
C ASP A 103 11.26 -2.28 1.18
N ALA A 104 10.26 -1.41 1.12
CA ALA A 104 10.26 -0.12 1.80
C ALA A 104 10.38 -0.29 3.32
N ARG A 105 9.78 -1.33 3.91
CA ARG A 105 9.88 -1.58 5.35
C ARG A 105 11.31 -1.85 5.79
N LYS A 106 12.02 -2.73 5.07
CA LYS A 106 13.41 -3.04 5.40
C LYS A 106 14.31 -1.82 5.24
N LEU A 107 14.13 -1.09 4.14
CA LEU A 107 14.86 0.15 3.87
C LEU A 107 14.64 1.19 4.96
N CYS A 108 13.36 1.51 5.26
CA CYS A 108 13.01 2.53 6.25
C CYS A 108 13.46 2.15 7.67
N VAL A 109 13.37 0.87 8.06
CA VAL A 109 13.87 0.41 9.37
C VAL A 109 15.39 0.55 9.47
N ALA A 110 16.13 0.25 8.40
CA ALA A 110 17.59 0.42 8.38
C ALA A 110 17.99 1.91 8.44
N TRP A 111 17.29 2.75 7.68
CA TRP A 111 17.45 4.19 7.75
C TRP A 111 17.16 4.74 9.16
N ALA A 112 16.03 4.40 9.75
CA ALA A 112 15.64 4.88 11.07
C ALA A 112 16.66 4.50 12.15
N LYS A 113 17.16 3.26 12.12
CA LYS A 113 18.20 2.80 13.05
C LYS A 113 19.52 3.54 12.89
N SER A 114 19.85 4.03 11.70
CA SER A 114 21.13 4.71 11.43
C SER A 114 21.04 6.22 11.52
N CYS A 115 19.91 6.84 11.17
CA CYS A 115 19.76 8.29 11.05
C CYS A 115 18.79 8.88 12.09
N ARG A 116 17.87 8.09 12.63
CA ARG A 116 16.80 8.52 13.55
C ARG A 116 16.73 7.63 14.80
N LYS A 117 17.87 7.09 15.22
CA LYS A 117 17.94 6.06 16.29
C LYS A 117 17.13 6.44 17.53
N THR A 118 17.35 7.62 18.10
CA THR A 118 16.66 8.07 19.31
C THR A 118 15.15 8.11 19.13
N GLN A 119 14.66 8.73 18.06
CA GLN A 119 13.24 8.82 17.75
C GLN A 119 12.64 7.44 17.45
N PHE A 120 13.39 6.60 16.71
CA PHE A 120 12.96 5.23 16.42
C PHE A 120 12.85 4.38 17.69
N ASP A 121 13.76 4.54 18.66
CA ASP A 121 13.72 3.80 19.91
C ASP A 121 12.58 4.24 20.83
N GLN A 122 12.10 5.47 20.69
CA GLN A 122 10.93 6.01 21.38
C GLN A 122 9.59 5.57 20.77
N LEU A 123 9.58 5.02 19.54
CA LEU A 123 8.35 4.50 18.95
C LEU A 123 7.84 3.31 19.77
N PRO A 124 6.51 3.19 19.96
CA PRO A 124 5.94 2.09 20.73
C PRO A 124 6.25 0.76 20.06
N ASP A 125 6.77 -0.17 20.83
CA ASP A 125 6.97 -1.55 20.40
C ASP A 125 5.70 -2.39 20.63
N LEU A 126 5.74 -3.68 20.33
CA LEU A 126 4.63 -4.60 20.58
C LEU A 126 4.24 -4.56 22.06
N GLY A 127 3.09 -3.99 22.35
CA GLY A 127 2.53 -4.05 23.70
C GLY A 127 2.05 -5.46 24.06
N THR A 128 2.12 -5.79 25.34
CA THR A 128 1.68 -7.08 25.88
C THR A 128 0.19 -7.10 26.21
N THR A 129 -0.42 -5.94 26.43
CA THR A 129 -1.86 -5.79 26.72
C THR A 129 -2.71 -5.60 25.47
N LEU A 130 -4.03 -5.86 25.59
CA LEU A 130 -4.98 -5.68 24.47
C LEU A 130 -5.01 -4.22 23.96
N ALA A 131 -4.90 -3.25 24.86
CA ALA A 131 -4.83 -1.83 24.54
C ALA A 131 -3.53 -1.48 23.82
N GLU A 132 -2.43 -2.11 24.18
CA GLU A 132 -1.12 -1.93 23.55
C GLU A 132 -1.01 -2.68 22.21
N LYS A 133 -1.68 -3.81 22.03
CA LYS A 133 -1.77 -4.53 20.75
C LYS A 133 -2.42 -3.68 19.65
N ASN A 134 -3.25 -2.71 20.01
CA ASN A 134 -3.88 -1.78 19.09
C ASN A 134 -3.03 -0.52 18.82
N ARG A 135 -1.87 -0.36 19.47
CA ARG A 135 -0.95 0.74 19.17
C ARG A 135 -0.14 0.45 17.90
N PRO A 136 0.22 1.49 17.15
CA PRO A 136 1.06 1.33 15.96
C PRO A 136 2.38 0.67 16.36
N ARG A 137 2.70 -0.44 15.72
CA ARG A 137 3.97 -1.12 15.95
C ARG A 137 5.10 -0.27 15.40
N LYS A 138 6.21 -0.21 16.14
CA LYS A 138 7.46 0.50 15.78
C LYS A 138 7.88 0.34 14.30
N LYS A 139 7.69 -0.85 13.72
CA LYS A 139 8.05 -1.16 12.34
C LYS A 139 6.86 -1.18 11.39
N ALA A 140 5.65 -0.84 11.84
CA ALA A 140 4.50 -0.67 10.96
C ALA A 140 4.60 0.68 10.25
N LEU A 141 3.99 0.79 9.07
CA LEU A 141 4.04 2.01 8.27
C LEU A 141 3.64 3.25 9.07
N ILE A 142 2.53 3.16 9.80
CA ILE A 142 2.05 4.25 10.66
C ILE A 142 3.03 4.66 11.77
N GLY A 143 3.76 3.69 12.37
CA GLY A 143 4.78 3.99 13.36
C GLY A 143 5.95 4.72 12.72
N MET A 144 6.40 4.23 11.57
CA MET A 144 7.51 4.82 10.82
C MET A 144 7.17 6.21 10.24
N ALA A 145 5.92 6.43 9.81
CA ALA A 145 5.46 7.70 9.25
C ALA A 145 5.67 8.88 10.22
N ARG A 146 5.60 8.64 11.52
CA ARG A 146 5.89 9.65 12.56
C ARG A 146 7.33 10.18 12.52
N LEU A 147 8.28 9.38 12.04
CA LEU A 147 9.68 9.81 11.89
C LEU A 147 9.87 10.89 10.81
N VAL A 148 8.89 11.03 9.93
CA VAL A 148 8.85 12.05 8.88
C VAL A 148 7.74 13.08 9.11
N GLY A 149 7.21 13.15 10.34
CA GLY A 149 6.21 14.15 10.74
C GLY A 149 4.78 13.88 10.27
N LEU A 150 4.48 12.66 9.80
CA LEU A 150 3.12 12.27 9.43
C LEU A 150 2.42 11.59 10.59
N ASP A 151 1.33 12.19 11.05
CA ASP A 151 0.41 11.56 11.98
C ASP A 151 -0.83 11.03 11.25
N CYS A 152 -1.26 9.84 11.63
CA CYS A 152 -2.49 9.28 11.10
C CYS A 152 -3.73 9.92 11.76
N TRP A 153 -4.84 9.94 11.03
CA TRP A 153 -6.10 10.44 11.59
C TRP A 153 -6.68 9.50 12.66
N ARG A 154 -7.49 10.06 13.53
CA ARG A 154 -8.22 9.27 14.53
C ARG A 154 -9.15 8.25 13.85
N GLY A 155 -8.92 6.97 14.10
CA GLY A 155 -9.66 5.86 13.48
C GLY A 155 -8.89 5.10 12.40
N TYR A 156 -7.64 5.51 12.10
CA TYR A 156 -6.69 4.62 11.44
C TYR A 156 -6.41 3.44 12.40
N GLY A 157 -6.55 2.22 11.93
CA GLY A 157 -6.32 1.06 12.77
C GLY A 157 -6.01 -0.19 11.97
N PHE A 158 -5.09 -0.99 12.50
CA PHE A 158 -4.70 -2.26 11.92
C PHE A 158 -5.91 -3.20 11.79
N GLY A 159 -6.11 -3.75 10.59
CA GLY A 159 -7.22 -4.67 10.29
C GLY A 159 -8.60 -4.02 10.15
N LEU A 160 -8.73 -2.70 10.33
CA LEU A 160 -10.02 -2.02 10.15
C LEU A 160 -10.41 -1.86 8.69
N VAL A 161 -9.46 -1.82 7.76
CA VAL A 161 -9.74 -1.67 6.33
C VAL A 161 -10.58 -2.83 5.84
N MET A 162 -10.17 -4.06 6.11
CA MET A 162 -10.93 -5.24 5.69
C MET A 162 -12.35 -5.31 6.29
N LYS A 163 -12.50 -4.92 7.56
CA LYS A 163 -13.84 -4.81 8.17
C LYS A 163 -14.71 -3.77 7.46
N ARG A 164 -14.14 -2.65 7.07
CA ARG A 164 -14.84 -1.59 6.32
C ARG A 164 -15.20 -2.04 4.91
N ILE A 165 -14.28 -2.66 4.18
CA ILE A 165 -14.53 -3.23 2.85
C ILE A 165 -15.67 -4.24 2.92
N GLN A 166 -15.65 -5.14 3.92
CA GLN A 166 -16.70 -6.12 4.08
C GLN A 166 -18.08 -5.49 4.34
N GLN A 167 -18.16 -4.40 5.11
CA GLN A 167 -19.42 -3.67 5.34
C GLN A 167 -19.95 -3.03 4.05
N VAL A 168 -19.05 -2.47 3.21
CA VAL A 168 -19.41 -1.90 1.91
C VAL A 168 -19.89 -3.00 0.97
N ARG A 169 -19.12 -4.09 0.86
CA ARG A 169 -19.43 -5.26 0.05
C ARG A 169 -20.78 -5.85 0.37
N THR A 170 -21.04 -6.17 1.65
CA THR A 170 -22.32 -6.70 2.12
C THR A 170 -23.47 -5.76 1.76
N GLY A 171 -23.26 -4.45 1.93
CA GLY A 171 -24.27 -3.46 1.55
C GLY A 171 -24.56 -3.44 0.05
N LEU A 172 -23.54 -3.53 -0.79
CA LEU A 172 -23.68 -3.55 -2.25
C LEU A 172 -24.40 -4.83 -2.71
N ILE A 173 -24.01 -6.00 -2.22
CA ILE A 173 -24.69 -7.27 -2.52
C ILE A 173 -26.18 -7.18 -2.19
N ALA A 174 -26.53 -6.69 -0.98
CA ALA A 174 -27.92 -6.54 -0.55
C ALA A 174 -28.72 -5.47 -1.31
N LYS A 175 -28.08 -4.68 -2.18
CA LYS A 175 -28.67 -3.57 -2.96
C LYS A 175 -28.39 -3.72 -4.46
N ASP A 176 -28.13 -4.92 -4.96
CA ASP A 176 -27.88 -5.24 -6.37
C ASP A 176 -26.80 -4.33 -6.99
N GLY A 177 -25.71 -4.09 -6.24
CA GLY A 177 -24.60 -3.25 -6.65
C GLY A 177 -24.84 -1.74 -6.61
N GLN A 178 -26.03 -1.28 -6.19
CA GLN A 178 -26.41 0.13 -6.25
C GLN A 178 -25.82 0.94 -5.08
N TYR A 179 -24.66 1.58 -5.33
CA TYR A 179 -23.97 2.41 -4.31
C TYR A 179 -24.84 3.55 -3.77
N SER A 180 -25.72 4.13 -4.59
CA SER A 180 -26.66 5.20 -4.17
C SER A 180 -27.57 4.75 -3.02
N LYS A 181 -27.94 3.47 -2.97
CA LYS A 181 -28.80 2.87 -1.97
C LYS A 181 -28.08 2.44 -0.67
N LEU A 182 -26.74 2.54 -0.61
CA LEU A 182 -26.01 2.30 0.61
C LEU A 182 -26.41 3.31 1.69
N THR A 183 -26.40 2.83 2.94
CA THR A 183 -26.63 3.70 4.10
C THR A 183 -25.51 4.75 4.22
N ALA A 184 -25.81 5.87 4.89
CA ALA A 184 -24.79 6.90 5.17
C ALA A 184 -23.58 6.31 5.94
N HIS A 185 -23.82 5.32 6.81
CA HIS A 185 -22.74 4.63 7.52
C HIS A 185 -21.83 3.87 6.54
N GLN A 186 -22.39 3.05 5.63
CA GLN A 186 -21.62 2.29 4.64
C GLN A 186 -20.84 3.19 3.68
N LYS A 187 -21.45 4.30 3.24
CA LYS A 187 -20.75 5.31 2.43
C LYS A 187 -19.56 5.94 3.17
N ARG A 188 -19.72 6.22 4.47
CA ARG A 188 -18.60 6.69 5.31
C ARG A 188 -17.49 5.63 5.46
N GLN A 189 -17.85 4.34 5.55
CA GLN A 189 -16.83 3.28 5.58
C GLN A 189 -16.08 3.20 4.26
N ALA A 190 -16.76 3.30 3.12
CA ALA A 190 -16.13 3.36 1.80
C ALA A 190 -15.12 4.52 1.69
N SER A 191 -15.50 5.73 2.14
CA SER A 191 -14.57 6.87 2.16
C SER A 191 -13.36 6.61 3.06
N LYS A 192 -13.57 6.01 4.25
CA LYS A 192 -12.46 5.68 5.16
C LYS A 192 -11.50 4.63 4.60
N VAL A 193 -11.95 3.72 3.76
CA VAL A 193 -11.08 2.76 3.06
C VAL A 193 -10.14 3.52 2.14
N ILE A 194 -10.67 4.41 1.30
CA ILE A 194 -9.83 5.21 0.39
C ILE A 194 -8.86 6.08 1.17
N THR A 195 -9.32 6.80 2.18
CA THR A 195 -8.44 7.64 3.02
C THR A 195 -7.29 6.82 3.64
N HIS A 196 -7.55 5.57 4.05
CA HIS A 196 -6.54 4.67 4.61
C HIS A 196 -5.49 4.32 3.57
N ASN A 197 -5.92 3.80 2.43
CA ASN A 197 -5.03 3.37 1.37
C ASN A 197 -4.25 4.55 0.75
N THR A 198 -4.87 5.76 0.63
CA THR A 198 -4.18 6.99 0.25
C THR A 198 -3.03 7.30 1.23
N PHE A 199 -3.33 7.28 2.54
CA PHE A 199 -2.32 7.53 3.56
C PHE A 199 -1.16 6.54 3.49
N ASP A 200 -1.45 5.26 3.25
CA ASP A 200 -0.42 4.23 3.19
C ASP A 200 0.54 4.46 2.01
N ILE A 201 0.03 4.82 0.85
CA ILE A 201 0.84 5.16 -0.33
C ILE A 201 1.65 6.44 -0.08
N GLU A 202 1.03 7.52 0.41
CA GLU A 202 1.71 8.80 0.66
C GLU A 202 2.78 8.68 1.76
N ALA A 203 2.46 7.98 2.85
CA ALA A 203 3.41 7.74 3.94
C ALA A 203 4.59 6.88 3.50
N MET A 204 4.34 5.82 2.73
CA MET A 204 5.39 4.97 2.18
C MET A 204 6.31 5.76 1.25
N ARG A 205 5.73 6.57 0.34
CA ARG A 205 6.49 7.40 -0.59
C ARG A 205 7.38 8.39 0.16
N LEU A 206 6.82 9.17 1.09
CA LEU A 206 7.57 10.16 1.85
C LEU A 206 8.70 9.52 2.68
N LEU A 207 8.43 8.38 3.30
CA LEU A 207 9.44 7.62 4.06
C LEU A 207 10.59 7.15 3.17
N VAL A 208 10.30 6.58 2.02
CA VAL A 208 11.31 6.06 1.09
C VAL A 208 12.13 7.22 0.52
N GLU A 209 11.49 8.30 0.07
CA GLU A 209 12.17 9.49 -0.45
C GLU A 209 13.09 10.12 0.61
N THR A 210 12.61 10.27 1.85
CA THR A 210 13.42 10.79 2.96
C THR A 210 14.61 9.87 3.27
N ALA A 211 14.34 8.56 3.38
CA ALA A 211 15.39 7.59 3.68
C ALA A 211 16.49 7.56 2.62
N LEU A 212 16.13 7.66 1.34
CA LEU A 212 17.09 7.68 0.24
C LEU A 212 17.80 9.03 0.07
N SER A 213 17.13 10.14 0.43
CA SER A 213 17.78 11.45 0.50
C SER A 213 18.92 11.46 1.53
N GLU A 214 18.69 10.89 2.70
CA GLU A 214 19.68 10.85 3.77
C GLU A 214 20.72 9.71 3.62
N ARG A 215 20.33 8.58 3.00
CA ARG A 215 21.17 7.38 2.85
C ARG A 215 20.97 6.71 1.47
N PRO A 216 21.46 7.28 0.38
CA PRO A 216 21.27 6.74 -0.99
C PRO A 216 21.77 5.31 -1.17
N THR A 217 22.79 4.89 -0.41
CA THR A 217 23.37 3.54 -0.50
C THR A 217 22.40 2.44 -0.09
N LEU A 218 21.35 2.75 0.66
CA LEU A 218 20.32 1.78 1.05
C LEU A 218 19.52 1.26 -0.13
N TYR A 219 19.40 2.05 -1.21
CA TYR A 219 18.70 1.64 -2.42
C TYR A 219 19.22 0.30 -2.96
N LYS A 220 20.51 0.22 -3.24
CA LYS A 220 21.13 -0.99 -3.79
C LYS A 220 21.01 -2.19 -2.83
N ARG A 221 21.06 -1.95 -1.52
CA ARG A 221 21.03 -2.99 -0.50
C ARG A 221 19.66 -3.66 -0.36
N TYR A 222 18.57 -2.93 -0.56
CA TYR A 222 17.20 -3.41 -0.35
C TYR A 222 16.41 -3.61 -1.63
N MET A 223 17.06 -3.40 -2.78
CA MET A 223 16.54 -3.75 -4.09
C MET A 223 16.80 -5.23 -4.38
N SER A 224 15.81 -5.93 -4.89
CA SER A 224 15.92 -7.33 -5.31
C SER A 224 15.18 -7.55 -6.63
N PRO A 225 15.48 -8.60 -7.41
CA PRO A 225 14.58 -9.02 -8.48
C PRO A 225 13.18 -9.26 -7.92
N LEU A 226 12.14 -8.95 -8.70
CA LEU A 226 10.76 -9.24 -8.28
C LEU A 226 10.49 -10.74 -8.33
N LEU A 227 10.93 -11.38 -9.41
CA LEU A 227 10.89 -12.84 -9.58
C LEU A 227 12.05 -13.49 -8.80
N THR A 228 11.75 -14.44 -7.96
CA THR A 228 12.73 -15.34 -7.30
C THR A 228 12.23 -16.75 -7.36
#